data_548d1502a503338c2e3b5c30a4e452a1
#
_entry.id   548d1502a503338c2e3b5c30a4e452a1
#
_cell.length_a   1.000
_cell.length_b   1.000
_cell.length_c   1.000
_cell.angle_alpha   90.00
_cell.angle_beta   90.00
_cell.angle_gamma   90.00
#
_symmetry.space_group_name_H-M   'P 1'
#
loop_
_entity.id
_entity.type
_entity.pdbx_description
1 polymer ?
#
loop_
_entity_poly.entity_id
_entity_poly.type
_entity_poly.pdbx_seq_one_letter_code
_entity_poly.pdbx_strand_id
1 'polypeptide(L)'
;DRRVRASLFSRLSGEQLDRIAEVLLLIHLKDDAQRTAGLLSHGQKQWLEIGMLLMQDPKLLLLDEPVAGMTDEETERTAELFLSLEGKHSLMVVEHDMKFVDQLTEGCKKVTVLHEGSLLAEGLLADVQANEKVVEVYLGR
;
A
#
# COMPACT_ATOMS: atom_id res chain seq x y z
N ASP A 1 15.89 12.02 -30.71
CA ASP A 1 15.50 10.71 -30.20
C ASP A 1 14.01 10.47 -30.47
N ARG A 2 13.69 9.49 -31.34
CA ARG A 2 12.32 9.21 -31.83
C ARG A 2 11.34 8.87 -30.70
N ARG A 3 11.81 8.22 -29.63
CA ARG A 3 10.98 7.82 -28.48
C ARG A 3 10.52 9.01 -27.64
N VAL A 4 11.39 9.99 -27.43
CA VAL A 4 11.04 11.21 -26.64
C VAL A 4 10.02 12.07 -27.39
N ARG A 5 10.17 12.21 -28.72
CA ARG A 5 9.19 12.94 -29.55
C ARG A 5 7.83 12.25 -29.59
N ALA A 6 7.78 10.91 -29.68
CA ALA A 6 6.53 10.15 -29.64
C ALA A 6 5.83 10.31 -28.28
N SER A 7 6.56 10.33 -27.17
CA SER A 7 6.01 10.54 -25.82
C SER A 7 5.44 11.95 -25.63
N LEU A 8 6.06 12.98 -26.21
CA LEU A 8 5.59 14.38 -26.09
C LEU A 8 4.32 14.70 -26.87
N PHE A 9 3.98 13.89 -27.90
CA PHE A 9 2.84 14.12 -28.80
C PHE A 9 1.81 12.99 -28.80
N SER A 10 2.02 11.93 -27.98
CA SER A 10 1.03 10.86 -27.88
C SER A 10 -0.18 11.32 -27.05
N ARG A 11 -1.35 11.25 -27.63
CA ARG A 11 -2.60 11.32 -26.87
C ARG A 11 -2.85 9.95 -26.25
N LEU A 12 -3.38 9.95 -25.03
CA LEU A 12 -3.81 8.71 -24.38
C LEU A 12 -4.88 8.02 -25.22
N SER A 13 -4.79 6.70 -25.36
CA SER A 13 -5.86 5.92 -26.00
C SER A 13 -7.10 5.85 -25.08
N GLY A 14 -8.26 5.49 -25.64
CA GLY A 14 -9.47 5.26 -24.84
C GLY A 14 -9.24 4.23 -23.75
N GLU A 15 -8.61 3.10 -24.06
CA GLU A 15 -8.26 2.05 -23.07
C GLU A 15 -7.35 2.55 -21.93
N GLN A 16 -6.41 3.45 -22.25
CA GLN A 16 -5.55 4.05 -21.22
C GLN A 16 -6.33 5.00 -20.31
N LEU A 17 -7.26 5.77 -20.88
CA LEU A 17 -8.14 6.66 -20.10
C LEU A 17 -9.09 5.86 -19.20
N ASP A 18 -9.66 4.78 -19.71
CA ASP A 18 -10.51 3.88 -18.92
C ASP A 18 -9.73 3.25 -17.78
N ARG A 19 -8.51 2.76 -18.03
CA ARG A 19 -7.64 2.22 -17.01
C ARG A 19 -7.24 3.24 -15.94
N ILE A 20 -6.95 4.48 -16.33
CA ILE A 20 -6.69 5.58 -15.39
C ILE A 20 -7.93 5.82 -14.51
N ALA A 21 -9.12 5.87 -15.11
CA ALA A 21 -10.36 6.10 -14.37
C ALA A 21 -10.65 4.98 -13.37
N GLU A 22 -10.42 3.71 -13.74
CA GLU A 22 -10.53 2.56 -12.85
C GLU A 22 -9.56 2.66 -11.66
N VAL A 23 -8.28 2.96 -11.92
CA VAL A 23 -7.27 3.08 -10.86
C VAL A 23 -7.58 4.26 -9.95
N LEU A 24 -7.99 5.42 -10.50
CA LEU A 24 -8.38 6.58 -9.69
C LEU A 24 -9.58 6.28 -8.78
N LEU A 25 -10.53 5.49 -9.27
CA LEU A 25 -11.65 5.03 -8.45
C LEU A 25 -11.17 4.13 -7.32
N LEU A 26 -10.30 3.17 -7.63
CA LEU A 26 -9.75 2.19 -6.68
C LEU A 26 -8.97 2.86 -5.55
N ILE A 27 -8.16 3.88 -5.87
CA ILE A 27 -7.36 4.63 -4.90
C ILE A 27 -8.10 5.85 -4.30
N HIS A 28 -9.42 5.91 -4.41
CA HIS A 28 -10.29 6.98 -3.85
C HIS A 28 -9.96 8.41 -4.32
N LEU A 29 -9.36 8.58 -5.51
CA LEU A 29 -8.99 9.89 -6.07
C LEU A 29 -9.79 10.27 -7.33
N LYS A 30 -10.91 9.60 -7.61
CA LYS A 30 -11.73 9.87 -8.80
C LYS A 30 -12.20 11.33 -8.86
N ASP A 31 -12.64 11.87 -7.73
CA ASP A 31 -13.17 13.24 -7.65
C ASP A 31 -12.05 14.30 -7.73
N ASP A 32 -10.82 13.90 -7.42
CA ASP A 32 -9.62 14.73 -7.49
C ASP A 32 -8.86 14.59 -8.84
N ALA A 33 -9.41 13.88 -9.82
CA ALA A 33 -8.75 13.56 -11.10
C ALA A 33 -8.21 14.78 -11.87
N GLN A 34 -8.82 15.94 -11.71
CA GLN A 34 -8.40 17.21 -12.35
C GLN A 34 -7.58 18.11 -11.39
N ARG A 35 -7.39 17.69 -10.15
CA ARG A 35 -6.66 18.47 -9.15
C ARG A 35 -5.16 18.33 -9.35
N THR A 36 -4.44 19.43 -9.12
CA THR A 36 -2.97 19.38 -9.12
C THR A 36 -2.47 18.52 -7.98
N ALA A 37 -1.64 17.51 -8.27
CA ALA A 37 -1.13 16.54 -7.27
C ALA A 37 -0.43 17.21 -6.07
N GLY A 38 0.20 18.37 -6.26
CA GLY A 38 0.80 19.16 -5.18
C GLY A 38 -0.18 19.61 -4.10
N LEU A 39 -1.49 19.71 -4.43
CA LEU A 39 -2.55 20.15 -3.53
C LEU A 39 -3.25 19.01 -2.79
N LEU A 40 -2.86 17.77 -3.05
CA LEU A 40 -3.37 16.59 -2.35
C LEU A 40 -2.84 16.54 -0.91
N SER A 41 -3.62 15.94 0.01
CA SER A 41 -3.16 15.62 1.36
C SER A 41 -1.99 14.63 1.32
N HIS A 42 -1.35 14.39 2.46
CA HIS A 42 -0.27 13.39 2.55
C HIS A 42 -0.79 12.00 2.18
N GLY A 43 -1.88 11.53 2.79
CA GLY A 43 -2.49 10.24 2.49
C GLY A 43 -2.94 10.12 1.03
N GLN A 44 -3.55 11.17 0.48
CA GLN A 44 -3.92 11.20 -0.94
C GLN A 44 -2.71 11.08 -1.87
N LYS A 45 -1.55 11.63 -1.53
CA LYS A 45 -0.31 11.46 -2.29
C LYS A 45 0.18 10.03 -2.24
N GLN A 46 0.14 9.38 -1.07
CA GLN A 46 0.48 7.97 -0.92
C GLN A 46 -0.44 7.08 -1.80
N TRP A 47 -1.75 7.33 -1.78
CA TRP A 47 -2.69 6.62 -2.67
C TRP A 47 -2.37 6.85 -4.14
N LEU A 48 -2.00 8.08 -4.53
CA LEU A 48 -1.59 8.38 -5.90
C LEU A 48 -0.34 7.59 -6.31
N GLU A 49 0.65 7.47 -5.43
CA GLU A 49 1.87 6.69 -5.65
C GLU A 49 1.54 5.20 -5.84
N ILE A 50 0.66 4.64 -4.99
CA ILE A 50 0.16 3.27 -5.15
C ILE A 50 -0.55 3.12 -6.50
N GLY A 51 -1.40 4.06 -6.87
CA GLY A 51 -2.10 4.07 -8.16
C GLY A 51 -1.14 4.08 -9.35
N MET A 52 -0.06 4.86 -9.28
CA MET A 52 0.98 4.88 -10.31
C MET A 52 1.68 3.52 -10.45
N LEU A 53 1.88 2.79 -9.36
CA LEU A 53 2.40 1.41 -9.40
C LEU A 53 1.37 0.46 -10.02
N LEU A 54 0.10 0.55 -9.64
CA LEU A 54 -0.99 -0.29 -10.17
C LEU A 54 -1.21 -0.11 -11.67
N MET A 55 -0.92 1.08 -12.21
CA MET A 55 -0.95 1.32 -13.67
C MET A 55 0.06 0.46 -14.45
N GLN A 56 1.10 -0.06 -13.78
CA GLN A 56 2.11 -0.94 -14.38
C GLN A 56 1.72 -2.42 -14.34
N ASP A 57 0.56 -2.75 -13.77
CA ASP A 57 0.05 -4.12 -13.54
C ASP A 57 1.10 -5.04 -12.89
N PRO A 58 1.67 -4.66 -11.73
CA PRO A 58 2.75 -5.41 -11.10
C PRO A 58 2.23 -6.71 -10.52
N LYS A 59 3.01 -7.79 -10.60
CA LYS A 59 2.71 -9.04 -9.91
C LYS A 59 2.92 -8.97 -8.40
N LEU A 60 3.88 -8.13 -7.97
CA LEU A 60 4.25 -7.92 -6.58
C LEU A 60 4.39 -6.43 -6.31
N LEU A 61 3.75 -5.96 -5.25
CA LEU A 61 3.92 -4.63 -4.67
C LEU A 61 4.73 -4.76 -3.37
N LEU A 62 5.81 -3.98 -3.28
CA LEU A 62 6.61 -3.83 -2.07
C LEU A 62 6.28 -2.45 -1.47
N LEU A 63 5.77 -2.44 -0.27
CA LEU A 63 5.25 -1.24 0.39
C LEU A 63 5.96 -1.11 1.75
N ASP A 64 6.64 0.00 1.94
CA ASP A 64 7.38 0.31 3.16
C ASP A 64 6.69 1.47 3.87
N GLU A 65 6.16 1.20 5.07
CA GLU A 65 5.39 2.12 5.90
C GLU A 65 4.28 2.89 5.12
N PRO A 66 3.41 2.19 4.38
CA PRO A 66 2.46 2.84 3.46
C PRO A 66 1.42 3.73 4.16
N VAL A 67 1.24 3.60 5.49
CA VAL A 67 0.27 4.42 6.25
C VAL A 67 0.94 5.45 7.17
N ALA A 68 2.27 5.62 7.07
CA ALA A 68 2.98 6.58 7.89
C ALA A 68 2.42 8.00 7.74
N GLY A 69 2.04 8.63 8.85
CA GLY A 69 1.50 10.00 8.88
C GLY A 69 0.08 10.17 8.31
N MET A 70 -0.65 9.07 8.08
CA MET A 70 -2.06 9.07 7.74
C MET A 70 -2.95 9.27 8.98
N THR A 71 -4.15 9.77 8.78
CA THR A 71 -5.22 9.75 9.77
C THR A 71 -5.79 8.33 9.93
N ASP A 72 -6.50 8.06 11.02
CA ASP A 72 -7.15 6.76 11.23
C ASP A 72 -8.08 6.40 10.06
N GLU A 73 -8.86 7.37 9.54
CA GLU A 73 -9.75 7.17 8.39
C GLU A 73 -8.97 6.83 7.11
N GLU A 74 -7.85 7.53 6.85
CA GLU A 74 -6.99 7.25 5.68
C GLU A 74 -6.35 5.87 5.81
N THR A 75 -5.95 5.46 7.01
CA THR A 75 -5.38 4.14 7.32
C THR A 75 -6.39 3.03 7.05
N GLU A 76 -7.64 3.18 7.54
CA GLU A 76 -8.71 2.21 7.29
C GLU A 76 -8.98 2.05 5.78
N ARG A 77 -9.10 3.15 5.04
CA ARG A 77 -9.28 3.11 3.58
C ARG A 77 -8.10 2.48 2.85
N THR A 78 -6.89 2.65 3.38
CA THR A 78 -5.69 2.01 2.82
C THR A 78 -5.72 0.49 3.04
N ALA A 79 -6.19 0.04 4.21
CA ALA A 79 -6.40 -1.38 4.48
C ALA A 79 -7.43 -1.99 3.51
N GLU A 80 -8.58 -1.33 3.32
CA GLU A 80 -9.61 -1.75 2.36
C GLU A 80 -9.05 -1.83 0.93
N LEU A 81 -8.27 -0.83 0.51
CA LEU A 81 -7.59 -0.84 -0.78
C LEU A 81 -6.70 -2.07 -0.92
N PHE A 82 -5.84 -2.35 0.06
CA PHE A 82 -4.91 -3.48 -0.02
C PHE A 82 -5.65 -4.83 -0.03
N LEU A 83 -6.68 -4.99 0.77
CA LEU A 83 -7.52 -6.19 0.74
C LEU A 83 -8.21 -6.37 -0.61
N SER A 84 -8.63 -5.29 -1.27
CA SER A 84 -9.23 -5.34 -2.61
C SER A 84 -8.28 -5.77 -3.72
N LEU A 85 -6.97 -5.68 -3.48
CA LEU A 85 -5.92 -6.10 -4.42
C LEU A 85 -5.61 -7.60 -4.33
N GLU A 86 -6.08 -8.29 -3.28
CA GLU A 86 -5.85 -9.72 -3.11
C GLU A 86 -6.37 -10.55 -4.28
N GLY A 87 -5.64 -11.61 -4.61
CA GLY A 87 -5.94 -12.46 -5.75
C GLY A 87 -5.53 -11.90 -7.12
N LYS A 88 -5.28 -10.58 -7.21
CA LYS A 88 -4.76 -9.94 -8.43
C LYS A 88 -3.28 -9.64 -8.32
N HIS A 89 -2.85 -9.17 -7.15
CA HIS A 89 -1.47 -8.78 -6.87
C HIS A 89 -0.99 -9.46 -5.59
N SER A 90 0.30 -9.78 -5.51
CA SER A 90 0.96 -10.11 -4.26
C SER A 90 1.42 -8.83 -3.58
N LEU A 91 1.20 -8.71 -2.27
CA LEU A 91 1.65 -7.58 -1.48
C LEU A 91 2.66 -8.03 -0.44
N MET A 92 3.75 -7.30 -0.31
CA MET A 92 4.67 -7.39 0.81
C MET A 92 4.68 -6.02 1.49
N VAL A 93 4.18 -5.97 2.71
CA VAL A 93 4.03 -4.74 3.47
C VAL A 93 4.96 -4.78 4.67
N VAL A 94 5.77 -3.75 4.85
CA VAL A 94 6.59 -3.53 6.04
C VAL A 94 5.91 -2.43 6.84
N GLU A 95 5.53 -2.74 8.06
CA GLU A 95 4.77 -1.83 8.93
C GLU A 95 5.07 -2.06 10.40
N HIS A 96 4.84 -1.03 11.19
CA HIS A 96 4.92 -1.07 12.65
C HIS A 96 3.60 -0.69 13.32
N ASP A 97 2.59 -0.23 12.56
CA ASP A 97 1.24 -0.01 13.07
C ASP A 97 0.50 -1.33 13.21
N MET A 98 0.38 -1.80 14.45
CA MET A 98 -0.23 -3.09 14.77
C MET A 98 -1.72 -3.16 14.43
N LYS A 99 -2.45 -2.03 14.46
CA LYS A 99 -3.87 -2.00 14.07
C LYS A 99 -4.01 -2.23 12.57
N PHE A 100 -3.18 -1.56 11.79
CA PHE A 100 -3.16 -1.73 10.34
C PHE A 100 -2.74 -3.15 9.94
N VAL A 101 -1.71 -3.71 10.60
CA VAL A 101 -1.29 -5.11 10.38
C VAL A 101 -2.40 -6.08 10.73
N ASP A 102 -3.15 -5.86 11.82
CA ASP A 102 -4.29 -6.70 12.21
C ASP A 102 -5.39 -6.67 11.14
N GLN A 103 -5.76 -5.49 10.65
CA GLN A 103 -6.73 -5.33 9.57
C GLN A 103 -6.30 -6.07 8.30
N LEU A 104 -5.03 -5.95 7.88
CA LEU A 104 -4.52 -6.61 6.68
C LEU A 104 -4.46 -8.13 6.81
N THR A 105 -4.19 -8.64 7.98
CA THR A 105 -4.02 -10.08 8.20
C THR A 105 -5.33 -10.80 8.45
N GLU A 106 -6.37 -10.08 8.91
CA GLU A 106 -7.68 -10.65 9.28
C GLU A 106 -7.54 -11.91 10.16
N GLY A 107 -6.47 -11.98 10.97
CA GLY A 107 -6.16 -13.09 11.86
C GLY A 107 -5.73 -14.40 11.18
N CYS A 108 -5.63 -14.44 9.84
CA CYS A 108 -5.32 -15.68 9.11
C CYS A 108 -4.02 -15.64 8.29
N LYS A 109 -3.45 -14.45 8.08
CA LYS A 109 -2.19 -14.31 7.34
C LYS A 109 -0.99 -14.32 8.27
N LYS A 110 0.14 -14.78 7.76
CA LYS A 110 1.39 -14.80 8.51
C LYS A 110 2.05 -13.43 8.56
N VAL A 111 2.57 -13.11 9.73
CA VAL A 111 3.40 -11.94 10.01
C VAL A 111 4.81 -12.41 10.32
N THR A 112 5.79 -11.72 9.77
CA THR A 112 7.21 -11.93 10.03
C THR A 112 7.76 -10.74 10.79
N VAL A 113 8.32 -10.95 11.97
CA VAL A 113 8.98 -9.90 12.77
C VAL A 113 10.48 -9.98 12.59
N LEU A 114 11.05 -8.86 12.14
CA LEU A 114 12.49 -8.69 12.00
C LEU A 114 13.03 -7.80 13.12
N HIS A 115 14.21 -8.14 13.65
CA HIS A 115 14.93 -7.32 14.59
C HIS A 115 16.43 -7.40 14.28
N GLU A 116 17.09 -6.24 14.20
CA GLU A 116 18.52 -6.13 13.87
C GLU A 116 18.96 -6.97 12.66
N GLY A 117 18.12 -6.98 11.59
CA GLY A 117 18.38 -7.72 10.36
C GLY A 117 18.19 -9.24 10.45
N SER A 118 17.62 -9.75 11.55
CA SER A 118 17.38 -11.18 11.77
C SER A 118 15.90 -11.46 11.98
N LEU A 119 15.47 -12.67 11.61
CA LEU A 119 14.13 -13.17 11.90
C LEU A 119 13.97 -13.39 13.41
N LEU A 120 13.07 -12.64 14.04
CA LEU A 120 12.76 -12.78 15.46
C LEU A 120 11.62 -13.76 15.72
N ALA A 121 10.53 -13.61 14.97
CA ALA A 121 9.34 -14.48 15.05
C ALA A 121 8.59 -14.49 13.73
N GLU A 122 7.85 -15.59 13.47
CA GLU A 122 6.94 -15.72 12.35
C GLU A 122 5.74 -16.56 12.77
N GLY A 123 4.54 -16.13 12.40
CA GLY A 123 3.29 -16.83 12.69
C GLY A 123 2.07 -15.96 12.47
N LEU A 124 0.94 -16.37 13.01
CA LEU A 124 -0.24 -15.51 13.08
C LEU A 124 0.05 -14.31 13.99
N LEU A 125 -0.59 -13.18 13.73
CA LEU A 125 -0.33 -11.95 14.48
C LEU A 125 -0.48 -12.17 16.00
N ALA A 126 -1.53 -12.88 16.43
CA ALA A 126 -1.76 -13.18 17.84
C ALA A 126 -0.62 -13.99 18.48
N ASP A 127 -0.08 -14.99 17.77
CA ASP A 127 1.04 -15.82 18.24
C ASP A 127 2.32 -14.99 18.35
N VAL A 128 2.54 -14.13 17.35
CA VAL A 128 3.70 -13.23 17.30
C VAL A 128 3.64 -12.19 18.43
N GLN A 129 2.48 -11.62 18.71
CA GLN A 129 2.27 -10.67 19.80
C GLN A 129 2.42 -11.32 21.20
N ALA A 130 2.13 -12.63 21.32
CA ALA A 130 2.31 -13.39 22.54
C ALA A 130 3.76 -13.91 22.75
N ASN A 131 4.62 -13.77 21.74
CA ASN A 131 6.00 -14.24 21.81
C ASN A 131 6.82 -13.37 22.77
N GLU A 132 7.40 -13.98 23.82
CA GLU A 132 8.15 -13.29 24.87
C GLU A 132 9.29 -12.42 24.31
N LYS A 133 10.01 -12.88 23.29
CA LYS A 133 11.10 -12.12 22.66
C LYS A 133 10.58 -10.88 21.90
N VAL A 134 9.40 -10.99 21.26
CA VAL A 134 8.77 -9.84 20.58
C VAL A 134 8.32 -8.83 21.63
N VAL A 135 7.70 -9.30 22.73
CA VAL A 135 7.27 -8.44 23.85
C VAL A 135 8.45 -7.70 24.46
N GLU A 136 9.58 -8.39 24.71
CA GLU A 136 10.80 -7.79 25.26
C GLU A 136 11.36 -6.68 24.36
N VAL A 137 11.44 -6.95 23.06
CA VAL A 137 12.07 -6.04 22.08
C VAL A 137 11.18 -4.84 21.75
N TYR A 138 9.88 -5.05 21.53
CA TYR A 138 8.96 -4.03 21.02
C TYR A 138 8.08 -3.39 22.08
N LEU A 139 7.78 -4.07 23.18
CA LEU A 139 6.90 -3.56 24.22
C LEU A 139 7.66 -3.16 25.50
N GLY A 140 8.97 -3.40 25.57
CA GLY A 140 9.85 -2.87 26.61
C GLY A 140 9.49 -3.34 28.03
N ARG A 141 9.03 -4.59 28.19
CA ARG A 141 8.66 -5.16 29.48
C ARG A 141 9.61 -6.28 29.89
#